data_845c3acc2d698f9c0d51678eb33f9461
#
_entry.id   845c3acc2d698f9c0d51678eb33f9461
#
_cell.length_a   1.000
_cell.length_b   1.000
_cell.length_c   1.000
_cell.angle_alpha   90.00
_cell.angle_beta   90.00
_cell.angle_gamma   90.00
#
_symmetry.space_group_name_H-M   'P 1'
#
loop_
_entity.id
_entity.type
_entity.pdbx_description
1 polymer ?
#
loop_
_entity_poly.entity_id
_entity_poly.type
_entity_poly.pdbx_seq_one_letter_code
_entity_poly.pdbx_strand_id
1 'polypeptide(L)'
;MKARAGTNHSTGEMRKGRSSIFVAGALLAFITLSCDSGTLYSDNYRLEDKQWSMYDPARYTCTIEDTVSTYNIDLTVRTSTDYPYRNMYLFVVTSFPSGTSVTDTLHVRITDEKGKWLGKGAGDLRELTLPYKSNVWFPEKGEYHFRVIHGMRDTVLKGVYDMGMKISLKERQGK
;
A
#
# COMPACT_ATOMS: atom_id res chain seq x y z
N MET A 1 37.55 -78.90 -32.68
CA MET A 1 38.56 -77.88 -32.92
C MET A 1 37.79 -76.57 -32.96
N LYS A 2 37.88 -75.78 -31.92
CA LYS A 2 38.44 -74.42 -31.80
C LYS A 2 37.97 -73.47 -32.91
N ALA A 3 37.35 -72.33 -32.66
CA ALA A 3 37.59 -71.19 -31.78
C ALA A 3 36.40 -70.22 -31.87
N ARG A 4 36.04 -69.65 -30.92
CA ARG A 4 36.28 -68.38 -30.18
C ARG A 4 35.47 -67.17 -30.68
N ALA A 5 34.60 -66.80 -29.82
CA ALA A 5 33.76 -65.59 -29.82
C ALA A 5 34.55 -64.30 -29.64
N GLY A 6 34.03 -63.21 -30.12
CA GLY A 6 34.44 -61.86 -29.85
C GLY A 6 33.20 -60.98 -29.66
N THR A 7 32.84 -60.73 -28.43
CA THR A 7 31.82 -59.77 -28.03
C THR A 7 32.43 -58.39 -27.93
N ASN A 8 31.96 -57.44 -28.71
CA ASN A 8 32.23 -56.02 -28.47
C ASN A 8 30.98 -55.36 -27.84
N HIS A 9 31.14 -55.00 -26.62
CA HIS A 9 30.18 -54.20 -25.83
C HIS A 9 30.50 -52.73 -26.07
N SER A 10 29.61 -52.03 -26.76
CA SER A 10 29.67 -50.56 -26.91
C SER A 10 28.71 -49.94 -25.91
N THR A 11 29.27 -49.40 -24.84
CA THR A 11 28.58 -48.58 -23.85
C THR A 11 28.29 -47.21 -24.43
N GLY A 12 27.01 -46.94 -24.72
CA GLY A 12 26.54 -45.59 -25.04
C GLY A 12 26.29 -44.78 -23.77
N GLU A 13 27.21 -43.86 -23.49
CA GLU A 13 27.00 -42.85 -22.44
C GLU A 13 25.92 -41.86 -22.85
N MET A 14 24.81 -41.85 -22.10
CA MET A 14 23.78 -40.84 -22.19
C MET A 14 24.24 -39.54 -21.54
N ARG A 15 24.61 -38.55 -22.35
CA ARG A 15 24.77 -37.15 -21.92
C ARG A 15 23.41 -36.51 -21.64
N LYS A 16 22.81 -36.79 -20.50
CA LYS A 16 21.68 -36.04 -19.95
C LYS A 16 22.22 -35.11 -18.85
N GLY A 17 22.12 -33.80 -18.98
CA GLY A 17 22.36 -32.95 -17.80
C GLY A 17 22.63 -31.47 -18.03
N ARG A 18 22.65 -30.95 -19.28
CA ARG A 18 23.02 -29.53 -19.47
C ARG A 18 21.86 -28.60 -19.84
N SER A 19 20.69 -29.11 -20.28
CA SER A 19 19.55 -28.28 -20.66
C SER A 19 18.65 -27.85 -19.51
N SER A 20 18.58 -28.61 -18.42
CA SER A 20 17.69 -28.29 -17.28
C SER A 20 18.13 -27.09 -16.45
N ILE A 21 19.43 -26.78 -16.41
CA ILE A 21 19.96 -25.67 -15.60
C ILE A 21 19.66 -24.33 -16.26
N PHE A 22 19.69 -24.27 -17.61
CA PHE A 22 19.38 -23.04 -18.33
C PHE A 22 17.90 -22.64 -18.28
N VAL A 23 17.00 -23.60 -18.22
CA VAL A 23 15.54 -23.35 -18.11
C VAL A 23 15.18 -22.85 -16.72
N ALA A 24 15.80 -23.37 -15.66
CA ALA A 24 15.58 -22.91 -14.28
C ALA A 24 16.10 -21.47 -14.06
N GLY A 25 17.24 -21.12 -14.67
CA GLY A 25 17.79 -19.76 -14.60
C GLY A 25 16.94 -18.72 -15.34
N ALA A 26 16.33 -19.07 -16.48
CA ALA A 26 15.46 -18.17 -17.23
C ALA A 26 14.11 -17.91 -16.52
N LEU A 27 13.60 -18.87 -15.76
CA LEU A 27 12.34 -18.70 -15.01
C LEU A 27 12.49 -17.80 -13.78
N LEU A 28 13.69 -17.73 -13.18
CA LEU A 28 13.97 -16.88 -12.01
C LEU A 28 14.17 -15.40 -12.37
N ALA A 29 14.46 -15.08 -13.63
CA ALA A 29 14.69 -13.69 -14.09
C ALA A 29 13.41 -12.88 -14.34
N PHE A 30 12.21 -13.50 -14.31
CA PHE A 30 10.93 -12.84 -14.61
C PHE A 30 10.20 -12.26 -13.38
N ILE A 31 10.75 -12.36 -12.16
CA ILE A 31 10.02 -12.01 -10.92
C ILE A 31 10.26 -10.56 -10.45
N THR A 32 11.05 -9.73 -11.16
CA THR A 32 11.51 -8.45 -10.59
C THR A 32 10.96 -7.17 -11.23
N LEU A 33 9.87 -7.19 -12.01
CA LEU A 33 9.31 -5.99 -12.64
C LEU A 33 7.86 -5.73 -12.25
N SER A 34 7.56 -5.68 -10.95
CA SER A 34 6.36 -5.02 -10.46
C SER A 34 6.76 -3.79 -9.65
N CYS A 35 7.37 -2.81 -10.30
CA CYS A 35 7.42 -1.45 -9.78
C CYS A 35 6.06 -0.82 -10.11
N ASP A 36 5.27 -0.49 -9.07
CA ASP A 36 4.12 0.41 -9.21
C ASP A 36 4.67 1.81 -9.56
N SER A 37 4.87 2.02 -10.86
CA SER A 37 5.54 3.20 -11.43
C SER A 37 4.77 4.52 -11.22
N GLY A 38 3.61 4.47 -10.59
CA GLY A 38 2.76 5.62 -10.32
C GLY A 38 2.70 6.06 -8.85
N THR A 39 3.28 5.31 -7.91
CA THR A 39 3.24 5.67 -6.50
C THR A 39 4.35 6.67 -6.18
N LEU A 40 3.97 7.89 -5.77
CA LEU A 40 4.90 8.92 -5.30
C LEU A 40 5.25 8.72 -3.82
N TYR A 41 4.26 8.37 -3.00
CA TYR A 41 4.41 8.21 -1.55
C TYR A 41 3.44 7.15 -1.05
N SER A 42 3.87 6.33 -0.12
CA SER A 42 3.01 5.39 0.60
C SER A 42 3.61 5.07 1.95
N ASP A 43 2.83 5.28 3.01
CA ASP A 43 3.24 4.99 4.37
C ASP A 43 2.03 4.62 5.24
N ASN A 44 2.29 3.88 6.34
CA ASN A 44 1.30 3.46 7.32
C ASN A 44 1.75 3.83 8.73
N TYR A 45 0.96 4.65 9.40
CA TYR A 45 1.13 4.98 10.81
C TYR A 45 0.48 3.90 11.67
N ARG A 46 1.29 3.03 12.27
CA ARG A 46 0.84 1.95 13.14
C ARG A 46 0.46 2.50 14.52
N LEU A 47 -0.64 2.01 15.05
CA LEU A 47 -1.15 2.36 16.37
C LEU A 47 -0.88 1.22 17.35
N GLU A 48 -0.32 1.54 18.50
CA GLU A 48 -0.06 0.55 19.55
C GLU A 48 -1.38 0.09 20.18
N ASP A 49 -1.46 -1.18 20.51
CA ASP A 49 -2.60 -1.81 21.19
C ASP A 49 -3.97 -1.57 20.52
N LYS A 50 -3.98 -1.28 19.21
CA LYS A 50 -5.19 -0.91 18.46
C LYS A 50 -5.91 0.32 19.07
N GLN A 51 -5.16 1.26 19.62
CA GLN A 51 -5.67 2.45 20.29
C GLN A 51 -5.14 3.70 19.59
N TRP A 52 -6.04 4.60 19.21
CA TRP A 52 -5.69 5.85 18.56
C TRP A 52 -6.09 7.04 19.45
N SER A 53 -5.11 7.73 19.98
CA SER A 53 -5.34 8.95 20.77
C SER A 53 -5.58 10.14 19.84
N MET A 54 -6.57 10.99 20.14
CA MET A 54 -6.81 12.24 19.42
C MET A 54 -5.62 13.22 19.54
N TYR A 55 -4.76 13.05 20.55
CA TYR A 55 -3.56 13.86 20.77
C TYR A 55 -2.32 13.31 20.06
N ASP A 56 -2.43 12.12 19.45
CA ASP A 56 -1.37 11.51 18.67
C ASP A 56 -1.82 11.30 17.22
N PRO A 57 -1.72 12.35 16.37
CA PRO A 57 -2.10 12.26 14.96
C PRO A 57 -1.18 11.33 14.17
N ALA A 58 -1.76 10.59 13.24
CA ALA A 58 -0.97 9.91 12.22
C ALA A 58 -0.28 10.97 11.34
N ARG A 59 1.05 10.87 11.21
CA ARG A 59 1.89 11.88 10.55
C ARG A 59 2.55 11.30 9.31
N TYR A 60 2.55 12.08 8.25
CA TYR A 60 3.19 11.72 6.98
C TYR A 60 3.93 12.93 6.45
N THR A 61 5.09 12.68 5.83
CA THR A 61 5.90 13.71 5.19
C THR A 61 6.27 13.26 3.79
N CYS A 62 5.97 14.08 2.81
CA CYS A 62 6.21 13.79 1.40
C CYS A 62 6.87 14.97 0.71
N THR A 63 7.95 14.72 -0.03
CA THR A 63 8.62 15.75 -0.84
C THR A 63 8.03 15.75 -2.25
N ILE A 64 7.59 16.90 -2.72
CA ILE A 64 7.02 17.15 -4.04
C ILE A 64 8.02 17.91 -4.90
N GLU A 65 8.41 17.31 -6.02
CA GLU A 65 9.28 17.94 -7.02
C GLU A 65 8.52 18.35 -8.30
N ASP A 66 7.41 17.69 -8.57
CA ASP A 66 6.59 17.93 -9.76
C ASP A 66 5.29 18.64 -9.38
N THR A 67 5.17 19.90 -9.83
CA THR A 67 4.01 20.78 -9.60
C THR A 67 3.08 20.85 -10.81
N VAL A 68 3.33 20.09 -11.87
CA VAL A 68 2.55 20.10 -13.11
C VAL A 68 1.60 18.91 -13.20
N SER A 69 2.07 17.75 -12.78
CA SER A 69 1.26 16.52 -12.80
C SER A 69 0.12 16.55 -11.77
N THR A 70 -0.88 15.73 -12.01
CA THR A 70 -2.01 15.55 -11.08
C THR A 70 -1.90 14.24 -10.33
N TYR A 71 -2.36 14.26 -9.09
CA TYR A 71 -2.24 13.15 -8.14
C TYR A 71 -3.58 12.79 -7.52
N ASN A 72 -3.68 11.56 -7.09
CA ASN A 72 -4.70 11.09 -6.18
C ASN A 72 -4.06 10.87 -4.81
N ILE A 73 -4.79 11.22 -3.76
CA ILE A 73 -4.41 10.97 -2.36
C ILE A 73 -5.47 10.07 -1.77
N ASP A 74 -5.08 8.87 -1.41
CA ASP A 74 -5.93 7.88 -0.77
C ASP A 74 -5.52 7.74 0.70
N LEU A 75 -6.52 7.61 1.57
CA LEU A 75 -6.33 7.23 2.96
C LEU A 75 -6.82 5.80 3.15
N THR A 76 -6.12 5.04 3.97
CA THR A 76 -6.51 3.67 4.31
C THR A 76 -6.62 3.56 5.82
N VAL A 77 -7.79 3.14 6.32
CA VAL A 77 -7.97 2.81 7.73
C VAL A 77 -8.11 1.32 7.89
N ARG A 78 -7.34 0.74 8.81
CA ARG A 78 -7.48 -0.65 9.22
C ARG A 78 -8.04 -0.73 10.63
N THR A 79 -9.20 -1.34 10.75
CA THR A 79 -9.91 -1.51 12.01
C THR A 79 -10.03 -2.98 12.38
N SER A 80 -10.19 -3.26 13.67
CA SER A 80 -10.65 -4.57 14.12
C SER A 80 -12.18 -4.67 14.05
N THR A 81 -12.70 -5.88 14.07
CA THR A 81 -14.15 -6.12 14.21
C THR A 81 -14.71 -5.64 15.56
N ASP A 82 -13.83 -5.30 16.52
CA ASP A 82 -14.20 -4.71 17.81
C ASP A 82 -14.32 -3.18 17.76
N TYR A 83 -14.10 -2.57 16.62
CA TYR A 83 -14.31 -1.13 16.44
C TYR A 83 -15.76 -0.78 16.72
N PRO A 84 -16.05 0.13 17.71
CA PRO A 84 -17.38 0.24 18.28
C PRO A 84 -18.36 1.09 17.48
N TYR A 85 -17.90 1.77 16.40
CA TYR A 85 -18.74 2.71 15.67
C TYR A 85 -18.99 2.28 14.23
N ARG A 86 -20.07 2.76 13.64
CA ARG A 86 -20.40 2.56 12.21
C ARG A 86 -19.70 3.54 11.28
N ASN A 87 -19.15 4.61 11.85
CA ASN A 87 -18.48 5.67 11.11
C ASN A 87 -17.23 6.14 11.85
N MET A 88 -16.45 6.95 11.18
CA MET A 88 -15.29 7.65 11.74
C MET A 88 -15.25 9.06 11.16
N TYR A 89 -15.04 10.05 12.00
CA TYR A 89 -14.70 11.41 11.56
C TYR A 89 -13.20 11.58 11.62
N LEU A 90 -12.64 12.16 10.56
CA LEU A 90 -11.22 12.46 10.46
C LEU A 90 -11.03 13.94 10.15
N PHE A 91 -10.06 14.55 10.80
CA PHE A 91 -9.50 15.84 10.41
C PHE A 91 -8.16 15.60 9.73
N VAL A 92 -8.02 16.09 8.50
CA VAL A 92 -6.78 16.01 7.73
C VAL A 92 -6.20 17.39 7.62
N VAL A 93 -5.09 17.62 8.29
CA VAL A 93 -4.34 18.89 8.25
C VAL A 93 -3.20 18.71 7.26
N THR A 94 -3.21 19.51 6.19
CA THR A 94 -2.13 19.58 5.20
C THR A 94 -1.36 20.88 5.42
N SER A 95 -0.07 20.78 5.73
CA SER A 95 0.85 21.92 5.82
C SER A 95 1.73 21.97 4.58
N PHE A 96 1.79 23.14 3.97
CA PHE A 96 2.52 23.42 2.74
C PHE A 96 3.96 23.85 3.04
N PRO A 97 4.87 23.77 2.05
CA PRO A 97 6.25 24.25 2.20
C PRO A 97 6.34 25.71 2.62
N SER A 98 5.38 26.56 2.20
CA SER A 98 5.26 27.98 2.60
C SER A 98 4.91 28.18 4.07
N GLY A 99 4.61 27.10 4.82
CA GLY A 99 4.20 27.18 6.23
C GLY A 99 2.69 27.39 6.42
N THR A 100 1.92 27.60 5.34
CA THR A 100 0.45 27.66 5.42
C THR A 100 -0.13 26.28 5.68
N SER A 101 -1.36 26.21 6.21
CA SER A 101 -2.03 24.92 6.46
C SER A 101 -3.53 25.02 6.14
N VAL A 102 -4.07 23.92 5.67
CA VAL A 102 -5.52 23.73 5.48
C VAL A 102 -5.98 22.52 6.27
N THR A 103 -7.25 22.53 6.68
CA THR A 103 -7.86 21.39 7.40
C THR A 103 -9.13 20.98 6.69
N ASP A 104 -9.21 19.71 6.34
CA ASP A 104 -10.41 19.08 5.79
C ASP A 104 -11.05 18.17 6.83
N THR A 105 -12.37 18.06 6.80
CA THR A 105 -13.13 17.12 7.62
C THR A 105 -13.70 16.03 6.73
N LEU A 106 -13.45 14.78 7.09
CA LEU A 106 -13.96 13.60 6.39
C LEU A 106 -14.94 12.84 7.28
N HIS A 107 -16.07 12.45 6.71
CA HIS A 107 -17.00 11.50 7.31
C HIS A 107 -16.86 10.15 6.59
N VAL A 108 -16.27 9.20 7.29
CA VAL A 108 -15.96 7.87 6.79
C VAL A 108 -17.02 6.88 7.29
N ARG A 109 -17.69 6.19 6.39
CA ARG A 109 -18.60 5.08 6.75
C ARG A 109 -17.76 3.80 6.84
N ILE A 110 -17.77 3.16 8.00
CA ILE A 110 -17.06 1.91 8.29
C ILE A 110 -17.96 0.70 8.00
N THR A 111 -19.27 0.82 8.33
CA THR A 111 -20.26 -0.20 8.02
C THR A 111 -21.43 0.40 7.23
N ASP A 112 -22.21 -0.47 6.58
CA ASP A 112 -23.50 -0.12 6.01
C ASP A 112 -24.59 0.01 7.12
N GLU A 113 -25.83 0.30 6.70
CA GLU A 113 -26.96 0.46 7.62
C GLU A 113 -27.34 -0.83 8.36
N LYS A 114 -26.97 -1.99 7.80
CA LYS A 114 -27.19 -3.32 8.40
C LYS A 114 -26.04 -3.79 9.29
N GLY A 115 -24.99 -2.95 9.45
CA GLY A 115 -23.81 -3.27 10.23
C GLY A 115 -22.77 -4.13 9.49
N LYS A 116 -22.93 -4.35 8.18
CA LYS A 116 -21.94 -5.05 7.37
C LYS A 116 -20.74 -4.15 7.12
N TRP A 117 -19.54 -4.64 7.33
CA TRP A 117 -18.30 -3.94 7.06
C TRP A 117 -18.15 -3.57 5.57
N LEU A 118 -17.81 -2.32 5.30
CA LEU A 118 -17.53 -1.84 3.94
C LEU A 118 -16.08 -2.15 3.54
N GLY A 119 -15.18 -2.26 4.53
CA GLY A 119 -13.81 -2.69 4.33
C GLY A 119 -13.69 -4.18 4.02
N LYS A 120 -12.58 -4.55 3.35
CA LYS A 120 -12.20 -5.93 3.05
C LYS A 120 -11.24 -6.46 4.13
N GLY A 121 -11.16 -7.77 4.30
CA GLY A 121 -10.18 -8.35 5.22
C GLY A 121 -10.51 -9.77 5.64
N ALA A 122 -9.64 -10.34 6.49
CA ALA A 122 -9.77 -11.67 7.04
C ALA A 122 -9.61 -11.62 8.56
N GLY A 123 -10.19 -12.60 9.26
CA GLY A 123 -10.20 -12.62 10.72
C GLY A 123 -10.88 -11.38 11.29
N ASP A 124 -10.24 -10.73 12.22
CA ASP A 124 -10.73 -9.52 12.88
C ASP A 124 -10.32 -8.21 12.17
N LEU A 125 -9.47 -8.27 11.14
CA LEU A 125 -9.00 -7.08 10.43
C LEU A 125 -9.94 -6.69 9.29
N ARG A 126 -10.25 -5.38 9.21
CA ARG A 126 -11.01 -4.77 8.11
C ARG A 126 -10.26 -3.54 7.59
N GLU A 127 -9.93 -3.56 6.33
CA GLU A 127 -9.24 -2.48 5.62
C GLU A 127 -10.20 -1.74 4.71
N LEU A 128 -10.26 -0.43 4.85
CA LEU A 128 -11.07 0.46 4.04
C LEU A 128 -10.19 1.55 3.45
N THR A 129 -10.08 1.58 2.12
CA THR A 129 -9.42 2.64 1.38
C THR A 129 -10.43 3.70 0.94
N LEU A 130 -10.07 4.95 1.16
CA LEU A 130 -10.91 6.13 0.96
C LEU A 130 -10.19 7.08 0.01
N PRO A 131 -10.80 7.48 -1.14
CA PRO A 131 -10.28 8.58 -1.92
C PRO A 131 -10.45 9.89 -1.13
N TYR A 132 -9.33 10.47 -0.69
CA TYR A 132 -9.34 11.74 0.04
C TYR A 132 -9.34 12.92 -0.93
N LYS A 133 -8.40 12.95 -1.85
CA LYS A 133 -8.34 13.93 -2.92
C LYS A 133 -8.13 13.24 -4.25
N SER A 134 -8.84 13.68 -5.27
CA SER A 134 -8.68 13.14 -6.62
C SER A 134 -8.34 14.25 -7.59
N ASN A 135 -7.38 13.97 -8.49
CA ASN A 135 -7.00 14.90 -9.55
C ASN A 135 -6.55 16.27 -9.03
N VAL A 136 -5.75 16.27 -7.99
CA VAL A 136 -5.17 17.50 -7.42
C VAL A 136 -3.73 17.68 -7.90
N TRP A 137 -3.31 18.95 -7.97
CA TRP A 137 -1.90 19.29 -8.18
C TRP A 137 -1.34 19.94 -6.91
N PHE A 138 -0.04 19.83 -6.72
CA PHE A 138 0.67 20.47 -5.64
C PHE A 138 1.24 21.82 -6.14
N PRO A 139 0.83 22.97 -5.58
CA PRO A 139 1.21 24.30 -6.10
C PRO A 139 2.67 24.66 -5.83
N GLU A 140 3.32 24.04 -4.84
CA GLU A 140 4.65 24.36 -4.38
C GLU A 140 5.54 23.12 -4.41
N LYS A 141 6.83 23.30 -4.77
CA LYS A 141 7.85 22.28 -4.55
C LYS A 141 8.28 22.31 -3.10
N GLY A 142 8.63 21.15 -2.56
CA GLY A 142 9.16 21.03 -1.21
C GLY A 142 8.42 20.01 -0.37
N GLU A 143 8.58 20.12 0.92
CA GLU A 143 8.09 19.16 1.89
C GLU A 143 6.67 19.51 2.36
N TYR A 144 5.75 18.58 2.15
CA TYR A 144 4.37 18.64 2.63
C TYR A 144 4.24 17.73 3.85
N HIS A 145 3.60 18.26 4.90
CA HIS A 145 3.27 17.46 6.08
C HIS A 145 1.77 17.25 6.16
N PHE A 146 1.39 16.01 6.38
CA PHE A 146 0.00 15.62 6.61
C PHE A 146 -0.15 15.10 8.03
N ARG A 147 -1.20 15.53 8.71
CA ARG A 147 -1.60 15.00 10.02
C ARG A 147 -3.05 14.57 9.95
N VAL A 148 -3.31 13.32 10.24
CA VAL A 148 -4.67 12.75 10.31
C VAL A 148 -5.01 12.51 11.77
N ILE A 149 -6.13 13.08 12.21
CA ILE A 149 -6.60 13.03 13.59
C ILE A 149 -8.03 12.50 13.55
N HIS A 150 -8.39 11.56 14.43
CA HIS A 150 -9.80 11.19 14.54
C HIS A 150 -10.60 12.28 15.26
N GLY A 151 -11.80 12.57 14.76
CA GLY A 151 -12.74 13.54 15.31
C GLY A 151 -13.90 12.88 16.07
N MET A 152 -13.67 11.69 16.63
CA MET A 152 -14.66 10.99 17.44
C MET A 152 -14.72 11.57 18.85
N ARG A 153 -15.82 11.31 19.58
CA ARG A 153 -16.02 11.83 20.94
C ARG A 153 -15.07 11.21 21.97
N ASP A 154 -14.62 9.98 21.73
CA ASP A 154 -13.66 9.31 22.60
C ASP A 154 -12.27 9.94 22.43
N THR A 155 -11.62 10.26 23.52
CA THR A 155 -10.23 10.74 23.51
C THR A 155 -9.26 9.67 22.96
N VAL A 156 -9.55 8.40 23.24
CA VAL A 156 -8.80 7.24 22.75
C VAL A 156 -9.78 6.31 22.02
N LEU A 157 -9.63 6.24 20.71
CA LEU A 157 -10.46 5.41 19.84
C LEU A 157 -9.89 3.99 19.78
N LYS A 158 -10.66 3.01 20.22
CA LYS A 158 -10.26 1.61 20.26
C LYS A 158 -10.58 0.89 18.94
N GLY A 159 -9.85 -0.17 18.65
CA GLY A 159 -10.11 -1.03 17.51
C GLY A 159 -9.54 -0.47 16.18
N VAL A 160 -8.54 0.40 16.22
CA VAL A 160 -7.85 0.91 15.03
C VAL A 160 -6.43 0.38 15.00
N TYR A 161 -6.06 -0.38 13.98
CA TYR A 161 -4.71 -0.94 13.82
C TYR A 161 -3.70 0.08 13.31
N ASP A 162 -4.10 0.81 12.28
CA ASP A 162 -3.26 1.82 11.65
C ASP A 162 -4.07 2.72 10.71
N MET A 163 -3.40 3.78 10.31
CA MET A 163 -3.85 4.72 9.30
C MET A 163 -2.80 4.83 8.22
N GLY A 164 -3.17 4.59 6.97
CA GLY A 164 -2.28 4.68 5.81
C GLY A 164 -2.58 5.90 4.95
N MET A 165 -1.55 6.38 4.24
CA MET A 165 -1.67 7.39 3.20
C MET A 165 -0.89 6.95 1.97
N LYS A 166 -1.52 7.06 0.79
CA LYS A 166 -0.89 6.84 -0.50
C LYS A 166 -1.11 8.05 -1.40
N ILE A 167 -0.05 8.54 -2.03
CA ILE A 167 -0.11 9.56 -3.08
C ILE A 167 0.36 8.91 -4.36
N SER A 168 -0.49 8.90 -5.36
CA SER A 168 -0.22 8.28 -6.65
C SER A 168 -0.39 9.27 -7.80
N LEU A 169 0.48 9.19 -8.78
CA LEU A 169 0.34 9.92 -10.02
C LEU A 169 -0.92 9.44 -10.74
N LYS A 170 -1.83 10.35 -11.08
CA LYS A 170 -3.04 9.96 -11.80
C LYS A 170 -2.77 9.80 -13.28
N GLU A 171 -2.24 10.82 -13.91
CA GLU A 171 -1.92 10.83 -15.32
C GLU A 171 -1.03 12.05 -15.63
N ARG A 172 0.01 11.87 -16.44
CA ARG A 172 0.62 13.03 -17.09
C ARG A 172 -0.37 13.50 -18.14
N GLN A 173 -0.90 14.70 -18.00
CA GLN A 173 -1.56 15.33 -19.15
C GLN A 173 -0.50 15.45 -20.25
N GLY A 174 -0.60 14.54 -21.21
CA GLY A 174 0.24 14.57 -22.39
C GLY A 174 0.07 15.91 -23.11
N LYS A 175 1.22 16.49 -23.47
CA LYS A 175 1.30 17.56 -24.44
C LYS A 175 0.77 17.09 -25.77
#